data_b15bfc3c5e112d52b8269beacd547027
#
_entry.id   b15bfc3c5e112d52b8269beacd547027
#
_cell.length_a   1.000
_cell.length_b   1.000
_cell.length_c   1.000
_cell.angle_alpha   90.00
_cell.angle_beta   90.00
_cell.angle_gamma   90.00
#
_symmetry.space_group_name_H-M   'P 1'
#
loop_
_entity.id
_entity.type
_entity.pdbx_description
1 polymer ?
#
loop_
_entity_poly.entity_id
_entity_poly.type
_entity_poly.pdbx_seq_one_letter_code
_entity_poly.pdbx_strand_id
1 'polypeptide(L)'
;MIGLDTTVLVAHELKEIQSHEKVRAHISTLSRSKETHFGLAPQVLQEFLHVVTDPRRFENPLSMEEALARARFWWNASETAHCHPSDKSWELALAWIERYHLGRKRILDTCLASTYHSHGITNLATANPADFAIFGVFEFERWAFTV
;
A
#
# COMPACT_ATOMS: atom_id res chain seq x y z
N MET A 1 -2.46 -11.67 -7.31
CA MET A 1 -1.67 -10.45 -7.02
C MET A 1 -2.22 -9.78 -5.79
N ILE A 2 -1.35 -9.29 -4.92
CA ILE A 2 -1.72 -8.61 -3.68
C ILE A 2 -1.33 -7.14 -3.82
N GLY A 3 -2.29 -6.23 -3.76
CA GLY A 3 -2.02 -4.79 -3.79
C GLY A 3 -1.47 -4.32 -2.45
N LEU A 4 -0.35 -3.63 -2.47
CA LEU A 4 0.30 -3.12 -1.27
C LEU A 4 -0.12 -1.69 -0.97
N ASP A 5 -0.56 -1.46 0.26
CA ASP A 5 -0.81 -0.12 0.78
C ASP A 5 0.46 0.41 1.48
N THR A 6 0.59 1.71 1.55
CA THR A 6 1.71 2.40 2.22
C THR A 6 1.94 1.91 3.64
N THR A 7 0.87 1.62 4.38
CA THR A 7 0.97 1.14 5.77
C THR A 7 1.78 -0.15 5.91
N VAL A 8 1.71 -1.03 4.91
CA VAL A 8 2.48 -2.28 4.89
C VAL A 8 3.97 -2.01 4.70
N LEU A 9 4.32 -1.14 3.74
CA LEU A 9 5.72 -0.78 3.49
C LEU A 9 6.33 -0.09 4.71
N VAL A 10 5.61 0.84 5.32
CA VAL A 10 6.05 1.54 6.52
C VAL A 10 6.33 0.55 7.65
N ALA A 11 5.41 -0.37 7.92
CA ALA A 11 5.59 -1.39 8.96
C ALA A 11 6.76 -2.33 8.65
N HIS A 12 6.94 -2.69 7.38
CA HIS A 12 8.04 -3.55 6.94
C HIS A 12 9.42 -2.89 7.17
N GLU A 13 9.51 -1.59 6.96
CA GLU A 13 10.80 -0.88 6.95
C GLU A 13 11.16 -0.21 8.28
N LEU A 14 10.20 0.14 9.13
CA LEU A 14 10.45 0.82 10.39
C LEU A 14 10.31 -0.12 11.59
N LYS A 15 11.43 -0.35 12.28
CA LYS A 15 11.50 -1.23 13.45
C LYS A 15 10.63 -0.77 14.62
N GLU A 16 10.39 0.53 14.75
CA GLU A 16 9.58 1.07 15.82
C GLU A 16 8.08 0.82 15.67
N ILE A 17 7.62 0.38 14.50
CA ILE A 17 6.24 -0.03 14.29
C ILE A 17 5.99 -1.38 14.98
N GLN A 18 4.96 -1.45 15.81
CA GLN A 18 4.65 -2.65 16.62
C GLN A 18 4.51 -3.92 15.77
N SER A 19 3.90 -3.82 14.60
CA SER A 19 3.69 -4.95 13.67
C SER A 19 4.88 -5.29 12.79
N HIS A 20 6.02 -4.60 12.94
CA HIS A 20 7.19 -4.72 12.06
C HIS A 20 7.61 -6.18 11.82
N GLU A 21 7.85 -6.95 12.88
CA GLU A 21 8.33 -8.34 12.75
C GLU A 21 7.29 -9.26 12.09
N LYS A 22 6.02 -9.07 12.43
CA LYS A 22 4.91 -9.85 11.82
C LYS A 22 4.77 -9.56 10.33
N VAL A 23 4.85 -8.29 9.95
CA VAL A 23 4.77 -7.88 8.54
C VAL A 23 5.95 -8.43 7.76
N ARG A 24 7.16 -8.31 8.29
CA ARG A 24 8.35 -8.86 7.63
C ARG A 24 8.27 -10.36 7.43
N ALA A 25 7.85 -11.10 8.45
CA ALA A 25 7.72 -12.55 8.38
C ALA A 25 6.69 -12.95 7.32
N HIS A 26 5.56 -12.26 7.27
CA HIS A 26 4.51 -12.59 6.29
C HIS A 26 4.92 -12.26 4.86
N ILE A 27 5.49 -11.08 4.64
CA ILE A 27 6.02 -10.71 3.31
C ILE A 27 7.09 -11.71 2.86
N SER A 28 8.00 -12.10 3.75
CA SER A 28 9.01 -13.13 3.46
C SER A 28 8.37 -14.46 3.04
N THR A 29 7.35 -14.90 3.75
CA THR A 29 6.61 -16.12 3.41
C THR A 29 5.95 -16.03 2.04
N LEU A 30 5.29 -14.91 1.75
CA LEU A 30 4.66 -14.68 0.44
C LEU A 30 5.70 -14.62 -0.69
N SER A 31 6.84 -13.97 -0.46
CA SER A 31 7.90 -13.83 -1.48
C SER A 31 8.60 -15.14 -1.83
N ARG A 32 8.52 -16.18 -0.98
CA ARG A 32 9.06 -17.50 -1.28
C ARG A 32 8.25 -18.24 -2.33
N SER A 33 6.97 -17.91 -2.48
CA SER A 33 6.14 -18.49 -3.53
C SER A 33 6.45 -17.83 -4.87
N LYS A 34 6.81 -18.60 -5.88
CA LYS A 34 7.03 -18.09 -7.24
C LYS A 34 5.76 -17.59 -7.90
N GLU A 35 4.61 -17.93 -7.33
CA GLU A 35 3.30 -17.55 -7.85
C GLU A 35 2.78 -16.25 -7.22
N THR A 36 3.39 -15.78 -6.13
CA THR A 36 2.97 -14.55 -5.47
C THR A 36 3.56 -13.34 -6.16
N HIS A 37 2.71 -12.42 -6.56
CA HIS A 37 3.08 -11.13 -7.10
C HIS A 37 2.43 -10.02 -6.27
N PHE A 38 3.20 -8.95 -6.05
CA PHE A 38 2.71 -7.75 -5.41
C PHE A 38 2.37 -6.69 -6.45
N GLY A 39 1.21 -6.06 -6.32
CA GLY A 39 0.87 -4.86 -7.06
C GLY A 39 1.37 -3.64 -6.30
N LEU A 40 2.09 -2.76 -6.96
CA LEU A 40 2.64 -1.55 -6.36
C LEU A 40 2.40 -0.35 -7.26
N ALA A 41 1.62 0.60 -6.74
CA ALA A 41 1.34 1.86 -7.41
C ALA A 41 2.40 2.90 -7.03
N PRO A 42 2.79 3.81 -7.96
CA PRO A 42 3.76 4.87 -7.64
C PRO A 42 3.35 5.75 -6.47
N GLN A 43 2.06 6.02 -6.31
CA GLN A 43 1.55 6.85 -5.21
C GLN A 43 1.82 6.23 -3.84
N VAL A 44 1.92 4.90 -3.74
CA VAL A 44 2.30 4.22 -2.49
C VAL A 44 3.74 4.57 -2.11
N LEU A 45 4.65 4.57 -3.07
CA LEU A 45 6.04 4.95 -2.81
C LEU A 45 6.20 6.45 -2.55
N GLN A 46 5.41 7.29 -3.18
CA GLN A 46 5.40 8.73 -2.89
C GLN A 46 5.00 8.97 -1.43
N GLU A 47 3.94 8.36 -0.97
CA GLU A 47 3.50 8.46 0.41
C GLU A 47 4.51 7.81 1.37
N PHE A 48 5.06 6.65 1.02
CA PHE A 48 6.11 5.99 1.79
C PHE A 48 7.29 6.92 2.07
N LEU A 49 7.84 7.55 1.03
CA LEU A 49 8.95 8.49 1.18
C LEU A 49 8.61 9.65 2.12
N HIS A 50 7.40 10.17 2.00
CA HIS A 50 6.91 11.28 2.82
C HIS A 50 6.74 10.87 4.29
N VAL A 51 6.20 9.68 4.53
CA VAL A 51 5.89 9.20 5.88
C VAL A 51 7.16 8.77 6.64
N VAL A 52 7.99 7.92 6.05
CA VAL A 52 9.14 7.32 6.77
C VAL A 52 10.26 8.31 7.10
N THR A 53 10.28 9.45 6.44
CA THR A 53 11.27 10.52 6.68
C THR A 53 10.76 11.61 7.62
N ASP A 54 9.55 11.48 8.15
CA ASP A 54 8.93 12.51 8.99
C ASP A 54 9.36 12.37 10.46
N PRO A 55 10.21 13.29 10.98
CA PRO A 55 10.66 13.24 12.36
C PRO A 55 9.57 13.59 13.38
N ARG A 56 8.43 14.11 12.93
CA ARG A 56 7.29 14.38 13.80
C ARG A 56 6.48 13.11 14.10
N ARG A 57 6.60 12.09 13.24
CA ARG A 57 5.86 10.82 13.37
C ARG A 57 6.66 9.73 14.06
N PHE A 58 7.98 9.72 13.87
CA PHE A 58 8.85 8.63 14.33
C PHE A 58 10.03 9.17 15.11
N GLU A 59 10.46 8.43 16.14
CA GLU A 59 11.67 8.74 16.90
C GLU A 59 12.92 8.52 16.07
N ASN A 60 12.91 7.50 15.22
CA ASN A 60 14.02 7.12 14.36
C ASN A 60 13.57 7.06 12.89
N PRO A 61 13.25 8.22 12.28
CA PRO A 61 12.86 8.25 10.87
C PRO A 61 14.04 7.85 9.99
N LEU A 62 13.74 7.37 8.79
CA LEU A 62 14.77 7.15 7.78
C LEU A 62 15.27 8.49 7.26
N SER A 63 16.56 8.54 6.89
CA SER A 63 17.06 9.64 6.05
C SER A 63 16.41 9.53 4.66
N MET A 64 16.42 10.61 3.89
CA MET A 64 15.90 10.54 2.52
C MET A 64 16.70 9.54 1.67
N GLU A 65 18.03 9.48 1.88
CA GLU A 65 18.89 8.51 1.18
C GLU A 65 18.48 7.06 1.46
N GLU A 66 18.25 6.72 2.74
CA GLU A 66 17.79 5.40 3.15
C GLU A 66 16.40 5.10 2.58
N ALA A 67 15.48 6.06 2.66
CA ALA A 67 14.11 5.90 2.16
C ALA A 67 14.09 5.66 0.64
N LEU A 68 14.91 6.38 -0.11
CA LEU A 68 15.04 6.19 -1.56
C LEU A 68 15.58 4.80 -1.90
N ALA A 69 16.59 4.33 -1.16
CA ALA A 69 17.13 2.98 -1.38
C ALA A 69 16.06 1.90 -1.15
N ARG A 70 15.24 2.05 -0.09
CA ARG A 70 14.13 1.13 0.21
C ARG A 70 13.04 1.19 -0.87
N ALA A 71 12.67 2.40 -1.31
CA ALA A 71 11.68 2.57 -2.37
C ALA A 71 12.13 1.91 -3.67
N ARG A 72 13.40 2.07 -4.06
CA ARG A 72 13.96 1.41 -5.25
C ARG A 72 13.97 -0.10 -5.12
N PHE A 73 14.27 -0.62 -3.94
CA PHE A 73 14.23 -2.06 -3.68
C PHE A 73 12.82 -2.62 -3.93
N TRP A 74 11.79 -2.00 -3.38
CA TRP A 74 10.41 -2.42 -3.59
C TRP A 74 9.99 -2.32 -5.05
N TRP A 75 10.32 -1.20 -5.70
CA TRP A 75 9.94 -0.95 -7.09
C TRP A 75 10.56 -1.95 -8.06
N ASN A 76 11.82 -2.32 -7.81
CA ASN A 76 12.60 -3.18 -8.71
C ASN A 76 12.58 -4.67 -8.33
N ALA A 77 11.88 -5.05 -7.27
CA ALA A 77 11.77 -6.44 -6.88
C ALA A 77 11.09 -7.27 -7.97
N SER A 78 11.60 -8.47 -8.21
CA SER A 78 11.12 -9.34 -9.31
C SER A 78 9.66 -9.76 -9.13
N GLU A 79 9.17 -9.84 -7.90
CA GLU A 79 7.79 -10.17 -7.57
C GLU A 79 6.83 -8.98 -7.65
N THR A 80 7.32 -7.78 -7.93
CA THR A 80 6.52 -6.55 -7.97
C THR A 80 6.05 -6.26 -9.39
N ALA A 81 4.73 -6.07 -9.53
CA ALA A 81 4.11 -5.54 -10.74
C ALA A 81 3.74 -4.07 -10.53
N HIS A 82 4.11 -3.23 -11.49
CA HIS A 82 3.82 -1.80 -11.44
C HIS A 82 2.37 -1.52 -11.83
N CYS A 83 1.63 -0.83 -10.96
CA CYS A 83 0.24 -0.50 -11.16
C CYS A 83 0.10 1.02 -11.30
N HIS A 84 0.21 1.51 -12.52
CA HIS A 84 0.09 2.94 -12.80
C HIS A 84 -1.38 3.38 -12.85
N PRO A 85 -1.72 4.56 -12.32
CA PRO A 85 -3.01 5.18 -12.56
C PRO A 85 -3.21 5.47 -14.06
N SER A 86 -4.47 5.48 -14.47
CA SER A 86 -4.89 5.75 -15.84
C SER A 86 -6.09 6.69 -15.84
N ASP A 87 -6.49 7.16 -17.04
CA ASP A 87 -7.71 7.94 -17.18
C ASP A 87 -8.91 7.15 -16.64
N LYS A 88 -8.97 5.85 -16.93
CA LYS A 88 -10.04 4.97 -16.44
C LYS A 88 -10.06 4.87 -14.92
N SER A 89 -8.90 4.71 -14.27
CA SER A 89 -8.84 4.66 -12.80
C SER A 89 -9.20 6.00 -12.18
N TRP A 90 -8.82 7.10 -12.80
CA TRP A 90 -9.19 8.43 -12.34
C TRP A 90 -10.69 8.65 -12.41
N GLU A 91 -11.33 8.35 -13.52
CA GLU A 91 -12.79 8.45 -13.66
C GLU A 91 -13.52 7.57 -12.63
N LEU A 92 -13.02 6.38 -12.37
CA LEU A 92 -13.58 5.50 -11.35
C LEU A 92 -13.42 6.10 -9.95
N ALA A 93 -12.28 6.69 -9.63
CA ALA A 93 -12.07 7.36 -8.35
C ALA A 93 -13.08 8.50 -8.14
N LEU A 94 -13.30 9.33 -9.14
CA LEU A 94 -14.28 10.40 -9.09
C LEU A 94 -15.70 9.86 -8.87
N ALA A 95 -16.06 8.81 -9.58
CA ALA A 95 -17.36 8.16 -9.44
C ALA A 95 -17.57 7.58 -8.03
N TRP A 96 -16.56 6.96 -7.45
CA TRP A 96 -16.64 6.43 -6.09
C TRP A 96 -16.72 7.50 -5.02
N ILE A 97 -15.95 8.60 -5.17
CA ILE A 97 -16.01 9.74 -4.24
C ILE A 97 -17.44 10.31 -4.22
N GLU A 98 -18.05 10.48 -5.37
CA GLU A 98 -19.43 10.97 -5.50
C GLU A 98 -20.44 9.96 -4.92
N ARG A 99 -20.36 8.71 -5.35
CA ARG A 99 -21.31 7.65 -4.97
C ARG A 99 -21.35 7.41 -3.46
N TYR A 100 -20.20 7.40 -2.80
CA TYR A 100 -20.09 7.10 -1.38
C TYR A 100 -19.99 8.37 -0.51
N HIS A 101 -20.14 9.55 -1.10
CA HIS A 101 -20.07 10.83 -0.41
C HIS A 101 -18.79 10.99 0.43
N LEU A 102 -17.65 10.63 -0.14
CA LEU A 102 -16.37 10.62 0.56
C LEU A 102 -15.82 12.04 0.70
N GLY A 103 -15.21 12.33 1.87
CA GLY A 103 -14.58 13.60 2.15
C GLY A 103 -13.09 13.62 1.75
N ARG A 104 -12.47 14.78 1.97
CA ARG A 104 -11.07 15.04 1.58
C ARG A 104 -10.06 14.03 2.10
N LYS A 105 -10.30 13.48 3.28
CA LYS A 105 -9.39 12.50 3.91
C LYS A 105 -9.36 11.15 3.20
N ARG A 106 -10.34 10.88 2.34
CA ARG A 106 -10.50 9.62 1.66
C ARG A 106 -10.07 9.66 0.18
N ILE A 107 -9.67 10.84 -0.31
CA ILE A 107 -9.34 11.04 -1.74
C ILE A 107 -8.18 10.14 -2.17
N LEU A 108 -7.07 10.16 -1.42
CA LEU A 108 -5.87 9.41 -1.82
C LEU A 108 -6.08 7.90 -1.77
N ASP A 109 -6.76 7.40 -0.74
CA ASP A 109 -7.11 5.97 -0.63
C ASP A 109 -8.05 5.53 -1.75
N THR A 110 -9.00 6.39 -2.12
CA THR A 110 -9.91 6.11 -3.24
C THR A 110 -9.16 6.04 -4.55
N CYS A 111 -8.20 6.94 -4.79
CA CYS A 111 -7.36 6.91 -5.99
C CYS A 111 -6.50 5.65 -6.03
N LEU A 112 -5.95 5.21 -4.91
CA LEU A 112 -5.22 3.96 -4.83
C LEU A 112 -6.12 2.75 -5.10
N ALA A 113 -7.27 2.71 -4.45
CA ALA A 113 -8.26 1.63 -4.64
C ALA A 113 -8.68 1.51 -6.11
N SER A 114 -9.02 2.62 -6.75
CA SER A 114 -9.42 2.61 -8.16
C SER A 114 -8.29 2.17 -9.09
N THR A 115 -7.06 2.56 -8.78
CA THR A 115 -5.89 2.12 -9.54
C THR A 115 -5.72 0.61 -9.46
N TYR A 116 -5.76 0.05 -8.26
CA TYR A 116 -5.63 -1.40 -8.07
C TYR A 116 -6.79 -2.17 -8.68
N HIS A 117 -8.01 -1.69 -8.50
CA HIS A 117 -9.18 -2.33 -9.12
C HIS A 117 -9.08 -2.34 -10.65
N SER A 118 -8.62 -1.27 -11.25
CA SER A 118 -8.42 -1.16 -12.70
C SER A 118 -7.34 -2.11 -13.23
N HIS A 119 -6.42 -2.56 -12.38
CA HIS A 119 -5.43 -3.59 -12.69
C HIS A 119 -5.89 -5.02 -12.35
N GLY A 120 -7.18 -5.20 -11.99
CA GLY A 120 -7.73 -6.51 -11.65
C GLY A 120 -7.30 -7.04 -10.29
N ILE A 121 -6.76 -6.19 -9.41
CA ILE A 121 -6.39 -6.59 -8.06
C ILE A 121 -7.64 -6.62 -7.18
N THR A 122 -7.86 -7.76 -6.54
CA THR A 122 -8.99 -7.99 -5.63
C THR A 122 -8.57 -8.23 -4.19
N ASN A 123 -7.28 -8.40 -3.92
CA ASN A 123 -6.75 -8.64 -2.59
C ASN A 123 -5.76 -7.56 -2.19
N LEU A 124 -5.99 -6.92 -1.04
CA LEU A 124 -5.13 -5.85 -0.52
C LEU A 124 -4.47 -6.23 0.79
N ALA A 125 -3.24 -5.79 0.94
CA ALA A 125 -2.52 -5.78 2.21
C ALA A 125 -2.49 -4.34 2.75
N THR A 126 -3.20 -4.09 3.84
CA THR A 126 -3.32 -2.77 4.47
C THR A 126 -3.53 -2.89 5.97
N ALA A 127 -3.05 -1.91 6.73
CA ALA A 127 -3.37 -1.78 8.16
C ALA A 127 -4.79 -1.24 8.39
N ASN A 128 -5.41 -0.65 7.38
CA ASN A 128 -6.71 0.02 7.49
C ASN A 128 -7.73 -0.56 6.50
N PRO A 129 -8.10 -1.85 6.62
CA PRO A 129 -9.02 -2.47 5.66
C PRO A 129 -10.39 -1.78 5.61
N ALA A 130 -10.84 -1.17 6.72
CA ALA A 130 -12.11 -0.45 6.75
C ALA A 130 -12.17 0.70 5.73
N ASP A 131 -11.02 1.34 5.45
CA ASP A 131 -10.94 2.44 4.49
C ASP A 131 -11.17 2.00 3.05
N PHE A 132 -10.96 0.74 2.74
CA PHE A 132 -11.12 0.16 1.41
C PHE A 132 -12.37 -0.72 1.28
N ALA A 133 -12.94 -1.17 2.39
CA ALA A 133 -14.09 -2.07 2.40
C ALA A 133 -15.35 -1.45 1.79
N ILE A 134 -15.48 -0.12 1.86
CA ILE A 134 -16.64 0.60 1.34
C ILE A 134 -16.84 0.38 -0.17
N PHE A 135 -15.77 0.14 -0.93
CA PHE A 135 -15.84 -0.05 -2.38
C PHE A 135 -16.42 -1.41 -2.77
N GLY A 136 -16.46 -2.38 -1.85
CA GLY A 136 -17.09 -3.69 -2.04
C GLY A 136 -16.40 -4.60 -3.06
N VAL A 137 -15.16 -4.30 -3.45
CA VAL A 137 -14.45 -5.02 -4.52
C VAL A 137 -13.17 -5.71 -4.03
N PHE A 138 -12.83 -5.57 -2.76
CA PHE A 138 -11.58 -6.12 -2.20
C PHE A 138 -11.80 -7.13 -1.10
N GLU A 139 -10.93 -8.12 -1.07
CA GLU A 139 -10.62 -8.94 0.10
C GLU A 139 -9.32 -8.41 0.72
N PHE A 140 -9.04 -8.79 1.96
CA PHE A 140 -7.90 -8.25 2.70
C PHE A 140 -7.04 -9.36 3.30
N GLU A 141 -5.72 -9.19 3.22
CA GLU A 141 -4.77 -10.03 3.94
C GLU A 141 -4.93 -9.82 5.45
N ARG A 142 -5.15 -10.93 6.19
CA ARG A 142 -5.47 -10.90 7.63
C ARG A 142 -4.33 -11.47 8.47
N TRP A 143 -3.26 -10.73 8.61
CA TRP A 143 -2.10 -11.29 9.30
C TRP A 143 -1.38 -10.34 10.26
N ALA A 144 -1.07 -9.15 9.83
CA ALA A 144 -0.17 -8.29 10.61
C ALA A 144 -0.90 -7.28 11.50
N PHE A 145 -2.12 -6.93 11.13
CA PHE A 145 -2.83 -5.78 11.69
C PHE A 145 -4.13 -6.17 12.41
N THR A 146 -4.46 -7.45 12.42
CA THR A 146 -5.53 -7.98 13.27
C THR A 146 -5.00 -8.10 14.68
N VAL A 147 -5.55 -7.29 15.52
CA VAL A 147 -5.29 -7.36 16.96
C VAL A 147 -6.09 -8.48 17.58
#